data_c74503345d85a8160fbca324e3bc970f
#
_entry.id   c74503345d85a8160fbca324e3bc970f
#
_cell.length_a   1.000
_cell.length_b   1.000
_cell.length_c   1.000
_cell.angle_alpha   90.00
_cell.angle_beta   90.00
_cell.angle_gamma   90.00
#
_symmetry.space_group_name_H-M   'P 1'
#
loop_
_entity.id
_entity.type
_entity.pdbx_description
1 polymer ?
#
loop_
_entity_poly.entity_id
_entity_poly.type
_entity_poly.pdbx_seq_one_letter_code
_entity_poly.pdbx_strand_id
1 'polypeptide(L)'
;ISIKQILNHPNWKMGKKITIDSSTLMNKVFEIIEAKKIFDINYNQLEIIIHPQSYIHAIIKFSDGMIKIIAHDTTMEIPIYNSIYDKSYKKFKTGKINFNKLNSLKLNPVEKKKFILVNILKKLPMNDSLFETIIVSANDELVKLFLKKKIRYVDISSYLMKIVNRNEFKKLKKILPRNISDVIKLNQYVRNKINSIYV
;
A
#
# COMPACT_ATOMS: atom_id res chain seq x y z
N ILE A 1 11.03 8.66 -17.03
CA ILE A 1 10.76 7.20 -16.89
C ILE A 1 9.51 6.90 -17.68
N SER A 2 9.55 5.91 -18.59
CA SER A 2 8.40 5.52 -19.40
C SER A 2 7.44 4.59 -18.64
N ILE A 3 6.18 4.55 -19.06
CA ILE A 3 5.18 3.62 -18.49
C ILE A 3 5.69 2.17 -18.58
N LYS A 4 6.29 1.78 -19.72
CA LYS A 4 6.82 0.43 -19.94
C LYS A 4 7.90 0.04 -18.92
N GLN A 5 8.79 0.98 -18.57
CA GLN A 5 9.83 0.75 -17.57
C GLN A 5 9.27 0.55 -16.17
N ILE A 6 8.24 1.32 -15.79
CA ILE A 6 7.62 1.21 -14.45
C ILE A 6 6.78 -0.07 -14.33
N LEU A 7 6.10 -0.48 -15.40
CA LEU A 7 5.24 -1.65 -15.38
C LEU A 7 6.02 -2.99 -15.37
N ASN A 8 7.34 -2.95 -15.55
CA ASN A 8 8.18 -4.14 -15.48
C ASN A 8 8.64 -4.40 -14.04
N HIS A 9 7.75 -4.96 -13.21
CA HIS A 9 8.09 -5.33 -11.83
C HIS A 9 9.05 -6.53 -11.82
N PRO A 10 10.18 -6.48 -11.07
CA PRO A 10 11.23 -7.53 -11.13
C PRO A 10 10.75 -8.90 -10.64
N ASN A 11 9.87 -8.95 -9.64
CA ASN A 11 9.53 -10.20 -8.93
C ASN A 11 8.07 -10.63 -9.12
N TRP A 12 7.15 -9.71 -9.45
CA TRP A 12 5.73 -9.97 -9.48
C TRP A 12 5.08 -9.62 -10.82
N LYS A 13 4.22 -10.50 -11.34
CA LYS A 13 3.30 -10.17 -12.44
C LYS A 13 2.01 -9.62 -11.84
N MET A 14 1.80 -8.32 -11.95
CA MET A 14 0.67 -7.61 -11.33
C MET A 14 -0.06 -6.72 -12.34
N GLY A 15 -1.29 -6.31 -11.98
CA GLY A 15 -2.02 -5.30 -12.74
C GLY A 15 -1.30 -3.94 -12.76
N LYS A 16 -1.59 -3.11 -13.78
CA LYS A 16 -0.89 -1.83 -14.01
C LYS A 16 -0.94 -0.90 -12.79
N LYS A 17 -2.11 -0.76 -12.15
CA LYS A 17 -2.28 0.12 -10.99
C LYS A 17 -1.40 -0.33 -9.82
N ILE A 18 -1.51 -1.57 -9.39
CA ILE A 18 -0.76 -2.06 -8.22
C ILE A 18 0.76 -2.07 -8.47
N THR A 19 1.21 -2.22 -9.71
CA THR A 19 2.63 -2.10 -10.06
C THR A 19 3.13 -0.67 -9.84
N ILE A 20 2.33 0.35 -10.20
CA ILE A 20 2.65 1.76 -9.94
C ILE A 20 2.61 2.04 -8.44
N ASP A 21 1.59 1.57 -7.72
CA ASP A 21 1.48 1.73 -6.27
C ASP A 21 2.67 1.09 -5.54
N SER A 22 3.15 -0.06 -6.00
CA SER A 22 4.36 -0.70 -5.47
C SER A 22 5.61 0.12 -5.74
N SER A 23 5.76 0.68 -6.94
CA SER A 23 6.92 1.49 -7.32
C SER A 23 7.02 2.80 -6.53
N THR A 24 5.91 3.35 -6.04
CA THR A 24 5.84 4.54 -5.19
C THR A 24 5.79 4.22 -3.70
N LEU A 25 5.73 2.95 -3.31
CA LEU A 25 5.41 2.43 -1.98
C LEU A 25 4.01 2.85 -1.45
N MET A 26 3.14 3.35 -2.31
CA MET A 26 1.76 3.63 -1.91
C MET A 26 1.01 2.35 -1.54
N ASN A 27 1.32 1.23 -2.20
CA ASN A 27 0.79 -0.07 -1.82
C ASN A 27 1.06 -0.40 -0.34
N LYS A 28 2.27 -0.14 0.15
CA LYS A 28 2.63 -0.35 1.56
C LYS A 28 1.92 0.62 2.52
N VAL A 29 1.63 1.85 2.06
CA VAL A 29 0.79 2.78 2.83
C VAL A 29 -0.62 2.22 2.99
N PHE A 30 -1.21 1.66 1.93
CA PHE A 30 -2.51 1.00 2.00
C PHE A 30 -2.50 -0.23 2.91
N GLU A 31 -1.47 -1.07 2.82
CA GLU A 31 -1.31 -2.25 3.68
C GLU A 31 -1.22 -1.87 5.18
N ILE A 32 -0.56 -0.77 5.52
CA ILE A 32 -0.52 -0.24 6.90
C ILE A 32 -1.91 0.21 7.36
N ILE A 33 -2.67 0.91 6.50
CA ILE A 33 -4.04 1.32 6.81
C ILE A 33 -4.94 0.10 7.01
N GLU A 34 -4.81 -0.89 6.13
CA GLU A 34 -5.54 -2.14 6.18
C GLU A 34 -5.22 -2.95 7.45
N ALA A 35 -3.93 -3.12 7.77
CA ALA A 35 -3.50 -3.84 8.96
C ALA A 35 -4.03 -3.19 10.25
N LYS A 36 -4.01 -1.85 10.33
CA LYS A 36 -4.64 -1.14 11.46
C LYS A 36 -6.11 -1.51 11.62
N LYS A 37 -6.86 -1.53 10.50
CA LYS A 37 -8.31 -1.78 10.53
C LYS A 37 -8.66 -3.24 10.81
N ILE A 38 -7.90 -4.18 10.25
CA ILE A 38 -8.16 -5.62 10.40
C ILE A 38 -7.76 -6.12 11.79
N PHE A 39 -6.62 -5.66 12.31
CA PHE A 39 -6.05 -6.16 13.56
C PHE A 39 -6.29 -5.25 14.78
N ASP A 40 -6.97 -4.11 14.57
CA ASP A 40 -7.24 -3.09 15.61
C ASP A 40 -5.98 -2.66 16.38
N ILE A 41 -4.89 -2.43 15.67
CA ILE A 41 -3.59 -2.02 16.22
C ILE A 41 -3.29 -0.57 15.87
N ASN A 42 -2.39 0.06 16.63
CA ASN A 42 -2.01 1.44 16.37
C ASN A 42 -0.95 1.58 15.27
N TYR A 43 -0.93 2.70 14.57
CA TYR A 43 0.06 2.99 13.53
C TYR A 43 1.51 2.97 14.02
N ASN A 44 1.76 3.27 15.30
CA ASN A 44 3.09 3.20 15.91
C ASN A 44 3.61 1.77 16.13
N GLN A 45 2.73 0.76 16.01
CA GLN A 45 3.08 -0.66 16.07
C GLN A 45 3.37 -1.25 14.67
N LEU A 46 3.23 -0.44 13.62
CA LEU A 46 3.37 -0.86 12.24
C LEU A 46 4.57 -0.16 11.58
N GLU A 47 5.40 -0.93 10.91
CA GLU A 47 6.57 -0.44 10.19
C GLU A 47 6.67 -1.03 8.80
N ILE A 48 7.24 -0.27 7.85
CA ILE A 48 7.54 -0.73 6.50
C ILE A 48 9.03 -1.01 6.40
N ILE A 49 9.37 -2.22 5.96
CA ILE A 49 10.74 -2.65 5.68
C ILE A 49 10.86 -3.00 4.20
N ILE A 50 11.97 -2.60 3.58
CA ILE A 50 12.30 -2.97 2.21
C ILE A 50 13.03 -4.29 2.19
N HIS A 51 12.47 -5.26 1.48
CA HIS A 51 13.05 -6.59 1.29
C HIS A 51 13.19 -6.90 -0.21
N PRO A 52 14.39 -6.69 -0.82
CA PRO A 52 14.57 -6.82 -2.27
C PRO A 52 14.25 -8.20 -2.84
N GLN A 53 14.47 -9.26 -2.06
CA GLN A 53 14.22 -10.64 -2.49
C GLN A 53 12.72 -11.01 -2.50
N SER A 54 11.86 -10.19 -1.89
CA SER A 54 10.40 -10.40 -1.80
C SER A 54 10.00 -11.79 -1.30
N TYR A 55 10.80 -12.37 -0.40
CA TYR A 55 10.56 -13.70 0.19
C TYR A 55 9.92 -13.61 1.57
N ILE A 56 10.27 -12.58 2.37
CA ILE A 56 9.60 -12.26 3.63
C ILE A 56 8.44 -11.32 3.35
N HIS A 57 7.27 -11.65 3.88
CA HIS A 57 6.02 -10.90 3.66
C HIS A 57 5.53 -10.19 4.92
N ALA A 58 5.80 -10.76 6.11
CA ALA A 58 5.52 -10.11 7.38
C ALA A 58 6.51 -10.54 8.46
N ILE A 59 6.81 -9.63 9.40
CA ILE A 59 7.56 -9.88 10.61
C ILE A 59 6.69 -9.40 11.77
N ILE A 60 6.39 -10.31 12.71
CA ILE A 60 5.55 -10.04 13.86
C ILE A 60 6.39 -10.21 15.11
N LYS A 61 6.52 -9.14 15.91
CA LYS A 61 7.16 -9.19 17.24
C LYS A 61 6.06 -9.21 18.29
N PHE A 62 6.05 -10.25 19.09
CA PHE A 62 5.10 -10.41 20.20
C PHE A 62 5.59 -9.73 21.48
N SER A 63 4.67 -9.49 22.42
CA SER A 63 4.96 -8.86 23.72
C SER A 63 5.86 -9.71 24.62
N ASP A 64 5.87 -11.04 24.43
CA ASP A 64 6.76 -11.98 25.12
C ASP A 64 8.19 -11.99 24.54
N GLY A 65 8.46 -11.21 23.50
CA GLY A 65 9.76 -11.12 22.84
C GLY A 65 9.94 -12.07 21.67
N MET A 66 9.02 -13.00 21.42
CA MET A 66 9.08 -13.88 20.25
C MET A 66 8.94 -13.11 18.94
N ILE A 67 9.61 -13.59 17.90
CA ILE A 67 9.52 -13.05 16.54
C ILE A 67 9.05 -14.14 15.60
N LYS A 68 7.96 -13.88 14.87
CA LYS A 68 7.47 -14.75 13.79
C LYS A 68 7.74 -14.10 12.46
N ILE A 69 8.42 -14.82 11.57
CA ILE A 69 8.68 -14.38 10.19
C ILE A 69 7.80 -15.21 9.25
N ILE A 70 6.98 -14.56 8.48
CA ILE A 70 6.16 -15.20 7.43
C ILE A 70 6.89 -15.05 6.12
N ALA A 71 7.35 -16.18 5.58
CA ALA A 71 8.08 -16.25 4.32
C ALA A 71 7.46 -17.30 3.40
N HIS A 72 7.35 -16.97 2.12
CA HIS A 72 6.95 -17.91 1.06
C HIS A 72 7.48 -17.45 -0.30
N ASP A 73 7.42 -18.32 -1.31
CA ASP A 73 7.79 -17.95 -2.67
C ASP A 73 6.91 -16.82 -3.21
N THR A 74 7.45 -16.04 -4.15
CA THR A 74 6.80 -14.84 -4.72
C THR A 74 5.63 -15.21 -5.64
N THR A 75 4.59 -15.82 -5.05
CA THR A 75 3.32 -16.14 -5.69
C THR A 75 2.15 -15.79 -4.76
N MET A 76 1.05 -15.30 -5.34
CA MET A 76 -0.18 -15.04 -4.60
C MET A 76 -1.00 -16.30 -4.34
N GLU A 77 -0.70 -17.41 -5.00
CA GLU A 77 -1.41 -18.67 -4.81
C GLU A 77 -1.34 -19.16 -3.36
N ILE A 78 -0.15 -19.04 -2.74
CA ILE A 78 0.08 -19.50 -1.36
C ILE A 78 -0.80 -18.73 -0.35
N PRO A 79 -0.76 -17.39 -0.26
CA PRO A 79 -1.60 -16.66 0.69
C PRO A 79 -3.10 -16.78 0.37
N ILE A 80 -3.49 -16.79 -0.91
CA ILE A 80 -4.89 -16.97 -1.31
C ILE A 80 -5.40 -18.35 -0.90
N TYR A 81 -4.63 -19.41 -1.20
CA TYR A 81 -5.01 -20.76 -0.79
C TYR A 81 -5.20 -20.85 0.74
N ASN A 82 -4.24 -20.33 1.51
CA ASN A 82 -4.29 -20.36 2.97
C ASN A 82 -5.39 -19.47 3.60
N SER A 83 -5.91 -18.49 2.85
CA SER A 83 -7.04 -17.67 3.31
C SER A 83 -8.40 -18.29 3.04
N ILE A 84 -8.49 -19.19 2.05
CA ILE A 84 -9.76 -19.82 1.62
C ILE A 84 -9.93 -21.19 2.28
N TYR A 85 -8.85 -21.94 2.40
CA TYR A 85 -8.91 -23.34 2.87
C TYR A 85 -8.35 -23.48 4.28
N ASP A 86 -9.09 -24.16 5.13
CA ASP A 86 -8.60 -24.55 6.45
C ASP A 86 -7.52 -25.64 6.34
N LYS A 87 -6.69 -25.78 7.38
CA LYS A 87 -5.54 -26.72 7.43
C LYS A 87 -5.86 -28.19 7.15
N SER A 88 -7.13 -28.55 7.19
CA SER A 88 -7.64 -29.92 6.92
C SER A 88 -7.72 -30.27 5.44
N TYR A 89 -7.57 -29.32 4.52
CA TYR A 89 -7.72 -29.56 3.07
C TYR A 89 -6.39 -29.91 2.39
N LYS A 90 -6.48 -30.33 1.11
CA LYS A 90 -5.37 -30.83 0.30
C LYS A 90 -4.09 -30.01 0.46
N LYS A 91 -2.96 -30.70 0.69
CA LYS A 91 -1.65 -30.04 0.81
C LYS A 91 -1.35 -29.22 -0.45
N PHE A 92 -1.09 -27.94 -0.29
CA PHE A 92 -0.56 -27.10 -1.35
C PHE A 92 0.87 -27.56 -1.68
N LYS A 93 1.14 -27.85 -2.95
CA LYS A 93 2.50 -28.25 -3.37
C LYS A 93 3.40 -27.03 -3.42
N THR A 94 4.28 -26.93 -2.45
CA THR A 94 5.36 -25.92 -2.43
C THR A 94 6.70 -26.56 -2.81
N GLY A 95 7.65 -25.75 -3.27
CA GLY A 95 9.03 -26.16 -3.47
C GLY A 95 9.73 -26.51 -2.14
N LYS A 96 10.91 -27.12 -2.24
CA LYS A 96 11.78 -27.34 -1.06
C LYS A 96 12.28 -26.00 -0.53
N ILE A 97 12.57 -25.95 0.77
CA ILE A 97 13.18 -24.76 1.41
C ILE A 97 14.50 -24.43 0.71
N ASN A 98 14.64 -23.19 0.28
CA ASN A 98 15.85 -22.69 -0.35
C ASN A 98 16.72 -21.98 0.69
N PHE A 99 17.69 -22.68 1.25
CA PHE A 99 18.61 -22.16 2.26
C PHE A 99 19.47 -21.00 1.73
N ASN A 100 19.82 -20.98 0.43
CA ASN A 100 20.57 -19.88 -0.16
C ASN A 100 19.75 -18.57 -0.14
N LYS A 101 18.44 -18.65 -0.40
CA LYS A 101 17.55 -17.50 -0.23
C LYS A 101 17.49 -17.04 1.23
N LEU A 102 17.35 -17.97 2.17
CA LEU A 102 17.28 -17.63 3.60
C LEU A 102 18.59 -16.98 4.11
N ASN A 103 19.72 -17.49 3.68
CA ASN A 103 21.04 -16.97 4.09
C ASN A 103 21.37 -15.60 3.48
N SER A 104 20.68 -15.20 2.42
CA SER A 104 20.93 -13.94 1.71
C SER A 104 19.87 -12.86 1.97
N LEU A 105 18.98 -13.05 2.94
CA LEU A 105 17.92 -12.10 3.26
C LEU A 105 18.48 -10.73 3.65
N LYS A 106 17.98 -9.68 3.00
CA LYS A 106 18.30 -8.29 3.31
C LYS A 106 17.05 -7.55 3.72
N LEU A 107 17.11 -6.87 4.86
CA LEU A 107 16.04 -6.06 5.40
C LEU A 107 16.57 -4.64 5.61
N ASN A 108 16.00 -3.69 4.88
CA ASN A 108 16.47 -2.30 4.88
C ASN A 108 15.33 -1.36 5.32
N PRO A 109 15.64 -0.30 6.07
CA PRO A 109 14.67 0.74 6.36
C PRO A 109 14.26 1.47 5.07
N VAL A 110 13.07 2.08 5.10
CA VAL A 110 12.58 2.88 3.97
C VAL A 110 13.30 4.22 3.90
N GLU A 111 13.86 4.55 2.76
CA GLU A 111 14.38 5.88 2.44
C GLU A 111 13.23 6.87 2.20
N LYS A 112 12.75 7.53 3.26
CA LYS A 112 11.58 8.44 3.22
C LYS A 112 11.76 9.64 2.28
N LYS A 113 12.99 10.03 1.96
CA LYS A 113 13.29 11.07 0.96
C LYS A 113 13.01 10.59 -0.46
N LYS A 114 13.32 9.33 -0.76
CA LYS A 114 13.06 8.69 -2.06
C LYS A 114 11.58 8.31 -2.21
N PHE A 115 10.98 7.76 -1.16
CA PHE A 115 9.60 7.30 -1.14
C PHE A 115 8.72 8.25 -0.32
N ILE A 116 8.51 9.46 -0.85
CA ILE A 116 7.84 10.55 -0.12
C ILE A 116 6.42 10.20 0.32
N LEU A 117 5.72 9.29 -0.37
CA LEU A 117 4.35 8.89 -0.02
C LEU A 117 4.25 8.15 1.31
N VAL A 118 5.32 7.49 1.75
CA VAL A 118 5.36 6.86 3.08
C VAL A 118 5.15 7.90 4.20
N ASN A 119 5.49 9.17 3.97
CA ASN A 119 5.23 10.23 4.93
C ASN A 119 3.73 10.54 5.15
N ILE A 120 2.84 10.00 4.29
CA ILE A 120 1.38 10.06 4.50
C ILE A 120 0.99 9.38 5.81
N LEU A 121 1.70 8.31 6.22
CA LEU A 121 1.44 7.61 7.47
C LEU A 121 1.46 8.52 8.69
N LYS A 122 2.36 9.53 8.71
CA LYS A 122 2.42 10.54 9.78
C LYS A 122 1.23 11.51 9.78
N LYS A 123 0.42 11.49 8.74
CA LYS A 123 -0.73 12.40 8.56
C LYS A 123 -2.06 11.72 8.82
N LEU A 124 -2.06 10.39 8.94
CA LEU A 124 -3.26 9.60 9.21
C LEU A 124 -3.77 9.93 10.61
N PRO A 125 -5.10 10.07 10.78
CA PRO A 125 -5.70 10.18 12.10
C PRO A 125 -5.63 8.83 12.82
N MET A 126 -5.64 8.87 14.16
CA MET A 126 -5.66 7.65 14.98
C MET A 126 -7.00 6.90 14.85
N ASN A 127 -8.09 7.64 14.76
CA ASN A 127 -9.43 7.10 14.57
C ASN A 127 -9.78 7.03 13.09
N ASP A 128 -10.72 6.17 12.75
CA ASP A 128 -11.28 6.07 11.40
C ASP A 128 -11.88 7.41 10.96
N SER A 129 -11.75 7.71 9.67
CA SER A 129 -12.22 8.99 9.13
C SER A 129 -12.45 8.94 7.63
N LEU A 130 -13.03 9.99 7.08
CA LEU A 130 -13.13 10.18 5.65
C LEU A 130 -11.79 10.54 4.99
N PHE A 131 -10.73 10.77 5.78
CA PHE A 131 -9.43 11.17 5.23
C PHE A 131 -8.76 10.03 4.44
N GLU A 132 -8.93 8.78 4.85
CA GLU A 132 -8.43 7.62 4.12
C GLU A 132 -9.09 7.50 2.74
N THR A 133 -10.38 7.84 2.65
CA THR A 133 -11.09 7.89 1.35
C THR A 133 -10.45 8.89 0.40
N ILE A 134 -9.99 10.05 0.90
CA ILE A 134 -9.29 11.03 0.07
C ILE A 134 -7.99 10.46 -0.48
N ILE A 135 -7.20 9.80 0.35
CA ILE A 135 -5.91 9.22 -0.04
C ILE A 135 -6.09 8.18 -1.14
N VAL A 136 -7.03 7.25 -0.94
CA VAL A 136 -7.35 6.19 -1.92
C VAL A 136 -7.84 6.80 -3.23
N SER A 137 -8.84 7.68 -3.16
CA SER A 137 -9.46 8.29 -4.35
C SER A 137 -8.48 9.14 -5.15
N ALA A 138 -7.62 9.89 -4.44
CA ALA A 138 -6.63 10.75 -5.07
C ALA A 138 -5.53 9.92 -5.74
N ASN A 139 -5.02 8.89 -5.06
CA ASN A 139 -4.03 8.00 -5.65
C ASN A 139 -4.58 7.31 -6.91
N ASP A 140 -5.80 6.78 -6.84
CA ASP A 140 -6.44 6.11 -7.97
C ASP A 140 -6.56 7.01 -9.20
N GLU A 141 -7.02 8.25 -9.00
CA GLU A 141 -7.19 9.16 -10.14
C GLU A 141 -5.83 9.62 -10.70
N LEU A 142 -4.84 9.91 -9.85
CA LEU A 142 -3.50 10.28 -10.31
C LEU A 142 -2.81 9.15 -11.07
N VAL A 143 -2.91 7.91 -10.60
CA VAL A 143 -2.40 6.73 -11.32
C VAL A 143 -3.11 6.57 -12.67
N LYS A 144 -4.43 6.76 -12.71
CA LYS A 144 -5.21 6.73 -13.96
C LYS A 144 -4.76 7.82 -14.94
N LEU A 145 -4.53 9.06 -14.47
CA LEU A 145 -4.02 10.16 -15.28
C LEU A 145 -2.63 9.87 -15.84
N PHE A 146 -1.74 9.29 -15.02
CA PHE A 146 -0.43 8.86 -15.48
C PHE A 146 -0.53 7.77 -16.56
N LEU A 147 -1.35 6.75 -16.37
CA LEU A 147 -1.56 5.68 -17.36
C LEU A 147 -2.15 6.22 -18.69
N LYS A 148 -2.94 7.32 -18.62
CA LYS A 148 -3.44 8.07 -19.77
C LYS A 148 -2.43 9.07 -20.34
N LYS A 149 -1.20 9.12 -19.82
CA LYS A 149 -0.13 10.06 -20.21
C LYS A 149 -0.50 11.55 -20.02
N LYS A 150 -1.43 11.87 -19.11
CA LYS A 150 -1.82 13.24 -18.78
C LYS A 150 -0.89 13.92 -17.79
N ILE A 151 -0.22 13.14 -16.94
CA ILE A 151 0.77 13.60 -15.96
C ILE A 151 2.02 12.69 -16.00
N ARG A 152 3.14 13.17 -15.47
CA ARG A 152 4.39 12.41 -15.37
C ARG A 152 4.35 11.49 -14.15
N TYR A 153 5.21 10.49 -14.11
CA TYR A 153 5.34 9.57 -12.98
C TYR A 153 5.65 10.30 -11.65
N VAL A 154 6.57 11.25 -11.69
CA VAL A 154 6.95 12.03 -10.49
C VAL A 154 5.83 12.91 -9.96
N ASP A 155 4.89 13.28 -10.83
CA ASP A 155 3.73 14.12 -10.47
C ASP A 155 2.74 13.36 -9.60
N ILE A 156 2.65 12.02 -9.69
CA ILE A 156 1.78 11.20 -8.83
C ILE A 156 2.06 11.51 -7.36
N SER A 157 3.30 11.33 -6.93
CA SER A 157 3.67 11.53 -5.54
C SER A 157 3.57 13.00 -5.11
N SER A 158 4.01 13.92 -5.98
CA SER A 158 3.95 15.35 -5.72
C SER A 158 2.52 15.85 -5.55
N TYR A 159 1.62 15.47 -6.47
CA TYR A 159 0.23 15.90 -6.45
C TYR A 159 -0.55 15.26 -5.31
N LEU A 160 -0.34 13.98 -5.04
CA LEU A 160 -0.96 13.33 -3.89
C LEU A 160 -0.57 14.04 -2.58
N MET A 161 0.70 14.36 -2.38
CA MET A 161 1.14 15.10 -1.19
C MET A 161 0.53 16.51 -1.11
N LYS A 162 0.33 17.19 -2.23
CA LYS A 162 -0.38 18.49 -2.27
C LYS A 162 -1.85 18.33 -1.88
N ILE A 163 -2.54 17.31 -2.42
CA ILE A 163 -3.96 17.04 -2.12
C ILE A 163 -4.16 16.75 -0.64
N VAL A 164 -3.42 15.82 -0.04
CA VAL A 164 -3.58 15.47 1.38
C VAL A 164 -3.24 16.61 2.34
N ASN A 165 -2.52 17.63 1.88
CA ASN A 165 -2.18 18.82 2.65
C ASN A 165 -3.19 19.97 2.52
N ARG A 166 -4.20 19.88 1.61
CA ARG A 166 -5.21 20.94 1.47
C ARG A 166 -6.07 21.06 2.71
N ASN A 167 -6.35 22.27 3.13
CA ASN A 167 -7.11 22.54 4.36
C ASN A 167 -8.53 21.96 4.30
N GLU A 168 -9.17 21.97 3.11
CA GLU A 168 -10.49 21.36 2.89
C GLU A 168 -10.49 19.86 3.25
N PHE A 169 -9.40 19.14 2.95
CA PHE A 169 -9.28 17.71 3.23
C PHE A 169 -8.77 17.41 4.64
N LYS A 170 -7.91 18.26 5.21
CA LYS A 170 -7.46 18.07 6.59
C LYS A 170 -8.59 18.07 7.61
N LYS A 171 -9.67 18.81 7.36
CA LYS A 171 -10.85 18.85 8.22
C LYS A 171 -11.53 17.47 8.32
N LEU A 172 -11.43 16.67 7.26
CA LEU A 172 -12.07 15.35 7.18
C LEU A 172 -11.40 14.27 8.05
N LYS A 173 -10.24 14.55 8.64
CA LYS A 173 -9.56 13.67 9.62
C LYS A 173 -10.38 13.43 10.90
N LYS A 174 -11.34 14.29 11.18
CA LYS A 174 -12.19 14.22 12.37
C LYS A 174 -13.62 13.78 12.06
N ILE A 175 -13.88 13.43 10.79
CA ILE A 175 -15.24 13.11 10.34
C ILE A 175 -15.29 11.64 9.95
N LEU A 176 -16.10 10.88 10.69
CA LEU A 176 -16.45 9.50 10.35
C LEU A 176 -17.46 9.48 9.21
N PRO A 177 -17.38 8.52 8.28
CA PRO A 177 -18.46 8.28 7.34
C PRO A 177 -19.73 7.80 8.08
N ARG A 178 -20.86 8.42 7.84
CA ARG A 178 -22.15 7.99 8.41
C ARG A 178 -22.74 6.79 7.68
N ASN A 179 -22.39 6.69 6.39
CA ASN A 179 -22.87 5.62 5.52
C ASN A 179 -21.98 5.52 4.27
N ILE A 180 -22.20 4.50 3.46
CA ILE A 180 -21.47 4.24 2.23
C ILE A 180 -21.62 5.41 1.22
N SER A 181 -22.76 6.09 1.19
CA SER A 181 -22.98 7.23 0.29
C SER A 181 -22.01 8.39 0.55
N ASP A 182 -21.64 8.64 1.82
CA ASP A 182 -20.64 9.66 2.17
C ASP A 182 -19.27 9.34 1.52
N VAL A 183 -18.87 8.06 1.57
CA VAL A 183 -17.62 7.58 0.96
C VAL A 183 -17.65 7.73 -0.55
N ILE A 184 -18.75 7.32 -1.21
CA ILE A 184 -18.92 7.38 -2.67
C ILE A 184 -18.91 8.84 -3.16
N LYS A 185 -19.67 9.73 -2.50
CA LYS A 185 -19.72 11.15 -2.84
C LYS A 185 -18.36 11.82 -2.71
N LEU A 186 -17.65 11.53 -1.61
CA LEU A 186 -16.31 12.06 -1.41
C LEU A 186 -15.32 11.54 -2.44
N ASN A 187 -15.36 10.23 -2.75
CA ASN A 187 -14.54 9.64 -3.81
C ASN A 187 -14.73 10.39 -5.13
N GLN A 188 -15.98 10.61 -5.56
CA GLN A 188 -16.28 11.33 -6.79
C GLN A 188 -15.81 12.79 -6.73
N TYR A 189 -16.04 13.46 -5.61
CA TYR A 189 -15.59 14.84 -5.41
C TYR A 189 -14.07 14.97 -5.55
N VAL A 190 -13.30 14.10 -4.89
CA VAL A 190 -11.83 14.11 -4.95
C VAL A 190 -11.34 13.88 -6.38
N ARG A 191 -11.91 12.92 -7.10
CA ARG A 191 -11.56 12.64 -8.50
C ARG A 191 -11.83 13.84 -9.40
N ASN A 192 -13.00 14.45 -9.29
CA ASN A 192 -13.36 15.63 -10.07
C ASN A 192 -12.41 16.81 -9.76
N LYS A 193 -12.09 17.00 -8.48
CA LYS A 193 -11.16 18.04 -8.05
C LYS A 193 -9.76 17.86 -8.65
N ILE A 194 -9.25 16.64 -8.70
CA ILE A 194 -7.95 16.34 -9.31
C ILE A 194 -7.98 16.67 -10.80
N ASN A 195 -8.99 16.22 -11.50
CA ASN A 195 -9.14 16.51 -12.93
C ASN A 195 -9.22 18.02 -13.20
N SER A 196 -9.92 18.80 -12.37
CA SER A 196 -10.00 20.25 -12.53
C SER A 196 -8.70 21.01 -12.22
N ILE A 197 -7.78 20.42 -11.45
CA ILE A 197 -6.53 21.08 -11.06
C ILE A 197 -5.36 20.68 -11.97
N TYR A 198 -5.32 19.43 -12.45
CA TYR A 198 -4.14 18.85 -13.08
C TYR A 198 -4.35 18.41 -14.54
N VAL A 199 -5.53 18.56 -15.09
CA VAL A 199 -5.90 18.26 -16.49
C VAL A 199 -6.58 19.44 -17.14
#